data_44ef88f55f4f5beebef5bd35859c9ba8
#
_entry.id   44ef88f55f4f5beebef5bd35859c9ba8
#
_cell.length_a   1.000
_cell.length_b   1.000
_cell.length_c   1.000
_cell.angle_alpha   90.00
_cell.angle_beta   90.00
_cell.angle_gamma   90.00
#
_symmetry.space_group_name_H-M   'P 1'
#
loop_
_entity.id
_entity.type
_entity.pdbx_description
1 polymer ?
#
loop_
_entity_poly.entity_id
_entity_poly.type
_entity_poly.pdbx_seq_one_letter_code
_entity_poly.pdbx_strand_id
1 'polypeptide(L)'
;VSSKSRGHVQSLSRRIGGVVAVVACAVLAGAGATMPDGRPTPTGLDVPRWVSLKSSHVRARQGPGLDYRILWEYRAAGLPVQVIAETREWRKICDPEHGVAWIKRSVASGRRGAFNGSDAEVAVHAARNAQSPVRARFSPRSVVALDECKDGWCRVRAQKIKGWLPEGSVFGTQAMAQCDARRGAGEAGRRAG
;
A
#
# COMPACT_ATOMS: atom_id res chain seq x y z
N VAL A 1 -31.71 62.98 69.55
CA VAL A 1 -31.74 63.80 68.35
C VAL A 1 -31.68 62.86 67.16
N SER A 2 -32.74 62.80 66.41
CA SER A 2 -33.04 61.91 65.28
C SER A 2 -32.41 62.42 64.00
N SER A 3 -31.87 61.56 63.16
CA SER A 3 -31.78 61.88 61.77
C SER A 3 -31.96 60.62 60.93
N LYS A 4 -32.96 60.65 60.10
CA LYS A 4 -33.50 59.70 59.23
C LYS A 4 -32.87 59.83 57.84
N SER A 5 -32.14 58.84 57.34
CA SER A 5 -31.62 58.86 55.97
C SER A 5 -32.29 57.76 55.17
N ARG A 6 -32.92 58.18 54.07
CA ARG A 6 -33.64 57.29 53.13
C ARG A 6 -32.61 56.65 52.19
N GLY A 7 -32.55 55.38 52.20
CA GLY A 7 -31.80 54.61 51.23
C GLY A 7 -32.56 54.53 49.89
N HIS A 8 -31.83 54.88 48.83
CA HIS A 8 -32.26 54.83 47.44
C HIS A 8 -32.00 53.41 46.90
N VAL A 9 -33.06 52.70 46.57
CA VAL A 9 -32.97 51.36 45.96
C VAL A 9 -32.72 51.55 44.46
N GLN A 10 -31.51 51.28 44.01
CA GLN A 10 -31.21 51.20 42.57
C GLN A 10 -31.45 49.79 42.09
N SER A 11 -32.39 49.68 41.18
CA SER A 11 -32.70 48.47 40.43
C SER A 11 -31.58 48.15 39.42
N LEU A 12 -30.80 47.11 39.66
CA LEU A 12 -29.87 46.55 38.66
C LEU A 12 -30.62 45.64 37.71
N SER A 13 -30.89 46.12 36.52
CA SER A 13 -31.35 45.30 35.39
C SER A 13 -30.20 44.42 34.92
N ARG A 14 -30.26 43.14 35.25
CA ARG A 14 -29.38 42.11 34.69
C ARG A 14 -29.79 41.85 33.22
N ARG A 15 -28.98 42.38 32.28
CA ARG A 15 -29.05 41.94 30.87
C ARG A 15 -28.38 40.58 30.78
N ILE A 16 -29.19 39.56 30.57
CA ILE A 16 -28.75 38.22 30.23
C ILE A 16 -28.38 38.25 28.74
N GLY A 17 -27.07 38.46 28.47
CA GLY A 17 -26.49 38.30 27.16
C GLY A 17 -26.35 36.79 26.86
N GLY A 18 -27.25 36.24 26.03
CA GLY A 18 -27.13 34.87 25.54
C GLY A 18 -25.91 34.77 24.62
N VAL A 19 -24.88 34.07 25.07
CA VAL A 19 -23.77 33.65 24.21
C VAL A 19 -24.26 32.44 23.42
N VAL A 20 -24.61 32.66 22.15
CA VAL A 20 -24.84 31.56 21.20
C VAL A 20 -23.48 31.01 20.83
N ALA A 21 -23.10 29.88 21.45
CA ALA A 21 -21.93 29.13 21.05
C ALA A 21 -22.24 28.43 19.71
N VAL A 22 -21.75 28.99 18.61
CA VAL A 22 -21.73 28.34 17.31
C VAL A 22 -20.67 27.22 17.38
N VAL A 23 -21.12 25.99 17.60
CA VAL A 23 -20.28 24.79 17.45
C VAL A 23 -20.04 24.60 15.96
N ALA A 24 -18.91 25.10 15.47
CA ALA A 24 -18.42 24.78 14.14
C ALA A 24 -18.02 23.29 14.14
N CYS A 25 -18.90 22.41 13.63
CA CYS A 25 -18.54 21.05 13.28
C CYS A 25 -17.53 21.11 12.13
N ALA A 26 -16.25 21.07 12.47
CA ALA A 26 -15.20 20.80 11.49
C ALA A 26 -15.39 19.39 10.97
N VAL A 27 -16.00 19.25 9.79
CA VAL A 27 -16.01 18.00 9.04
C VAL A 27 -14.58 17.76 8.61
N LEU A 28 -13.87 16.90 9.35
CA LEU A 28 -12.60 16.32 8.91
C LEU A 28 -12.92 15.45 7.68
N ALA A 29 -12.84 16.05 6.50
CA ALA A 29 -12.81 15.30 5.26
C ALA A 29 -11.53 14.45 5.30
N GLY A 30 -11.64 13.20 5.71
CA GLY A 30 -10.55 12.24 5.62
C GLY A 30 -10.08 12.20 4.16
N ALA A 31 -8.81 12.47 3.92
CA ALA A 31 -8.22 12.33 2.60
C ALA A 31 -8.38 10.87 2.18
N GLY A 32 -9.34 10.61 1.30
CA GLY A 32 -9.55 9.27 0.73
C GLY A 32 -8.35 8.86 -0.12
N ALA A 33 -8.13 7.56 -0.22
CA ALA A 33 -7.08 7.01 -1.07
C ALA A 33 -7.23 7.48 -2.52
N THR A 34 -6.16 8.01 -3.12
CA THR A 34 -6.16 8.58 -4.46
C THR A 34 -5.20 7.86 -5.40
N MET A 35 -5.52 7.90 -6.68
CA MET A 35 -4.63 7.47 -7.75
C MET A 35 -3.61 8.58 -8.08
N PRO A 36 -2.51 8.26 -8.80
CA PRO A 36 -1.50 9.26 -9.20
C PRO A 36 -2.03 10.44 -10.03
N ASP A 37 -3.21 10.30 -10.61
CA ASP A 37 -3.92 11.37 -11.35
C ASP A 37 -4.88 12.20 -10.46
N GLY A 38 -4.86 11.98 -9.14
CA GLY A 38 -5.66 12.68 -8.15
C GLY A 38 -7.09 12.17 -7.98
N ARG A 39 -7.55 11.22 -8.80
CA ARG A 39 -8.90 10.64 -8.67
C ARG A 39 -8.95 9.65 -7.50
N PRO A 40 -10.10 9.56 -6.79
CA PRO A 40 -10.27 8.52 -5.78
C PRO A 40 -10.06 7.12 -6.34
N THR A 41 -9.44 6.23 -5.55
CA THR A 41 -9.30 4.82 -5.95
C THR A 41 -10.66 4.13 -5.87
N PRO A 42 -11.05 3.33 -6.89
CA PRO A 42 -12.34 2.62 -6.89
C PRO A 42 -12.52 1.62 -5.73
N THR A 43 -11.44 1.24 -5.07
CA THR A 43 -11.47 0.32 -3.91
C THR A 43 -11.34 1.01 -2.57
N GLY A 44 -11.05 2.31 -2.52
CA GLY A 44 -10.71 3.03 -1.30
C GLY A 44 -9.35 2.65 -0.71
N LEU A 45 -8.54 1.86 -1.44
CA LEU A 45 -7.21 1.45 -1.01
C LEU A 45 -6.14 2.30 -1.69
N ASP A 46 -5.08 2.61 -0.97
CA ASP A 46 -3.96 3.38 -1.50
C ASP A 46 -3.28 2.71 -2.69
N VAL A 47 -2.73 3.53 -3.58
CA VAL A 47 -1.79 3.14 -4.61
C VAL A 47 -0.55 4.05 -4.50
N PRO A 48 0.68 3.50 -4.64
CA PRO A 48 0.96 2.10 -4.95
C PRO A 48 0.73 1.17 -3.74
N ARG A 49 0.35 -0.08 -4.02
CA ARG A 49 0.23 -1.12 -2.99
C ARG A 49 0.60 -2.49 -3.51
N TRP A 50 1.06 -3.36 -2.62
CA TRP A 50 1.45 -4.72 -2.95
C TRP A 50 0.27 -5.68 -2.91
N VAL A 51 0.20 -6.55 -3.91
CA VAL A 51 -0.69 -7.72 -3.98
C VAL A 51 0.10 -8.90 -4.51
N SER A 52 -0.45 -10.11 -4.41
CA SER A 52 0.14 -11.31 -5.02
C SER A 52 -0.82 -11.95 -6.01
N LEU A 53 -0.30 -12.60 -7.03
CA LEU A 53 -1.09 -13.38 -7.98
C LEU A 53 -1.63 -14.64 -7.30
N LYS A 54 -2.93 -14.94 -7.51
CA LYS A 54 -3.60 -16.09 -6.88
C LYS A 54 -3.23 -17.44 -7.51
N SER A 55 -2.89 -17.44 -8.79
CA SER A 55 -2.63 -18.65 -9.55
C SER A 55 -1.34 -18.56 -10.36
N SER A 56 -0.89 -19.71 -10.86
CA SER A 56 0.25 -19.80 -11.78
C SER A 56 -0.09 -19.47 -13.24
N HIS A 57 -1.34 -19.08 -13.52
CA HIS A 57 -1.78 -18.71 -14.87
C HIS A 57 -2.57 -17.40 -14.78
N VAL A 58 -1.87 -16.26 -14.96
CA VAL A 58 -2.49 -14.95 -14.95
C VAL A 58 -2.11 -14.18 -16.21
N ARG A 59 -3.10 -13.88 -17.03
CA ARG A 59 -2.93 -13.12 -18.26
C ARG A 59 -2.79 -11.64 -17.97
N ALA A 60 -1.70 -11.07 -18.42
CA ALA A 60 -1.41 -9.62 -18.40
C ALA A 60 -1.82 -9.01 -19.74
N ARG A 61 -2.56 -7.90 -19.69
CA ARG A 61 -3.15 -7.28 -20.87
C ARG A 61 -2.69 -5.84 -21.07
N GLN A 62 -2.85 -5.36 -22.28
CA GLN A 62 -2.51 -3.99 -22.66
C GLN A 62 -3.45 -2.95 -22.04
N GLY A 63 -4.69 -3.32 -21.71
CA GLY A 63 -5.68 -2.42 -21.16
C GLY A 63 -6.65 -3.11 -20.19
N PRO A 64 -7.53 -2.34 -19.52
CA PRO A 64 -8.46 -2.82 -18.52
C PRO A 64 -9.74 -3.43 -19.12
N GLY A 65 -9.62 -4.52 -19.87
CA GLY A 65 -10.73 -5.23 -20.50
C GLY A 65 -10.31 -6.55 -21.10
N LEU A 66 -11.27 -7.44 -21.37
CA LEU A 66 -11.01 -8.73 -22.01
C LEU A 66 -10.65 -8.58 -23.49
N ASP A 67 -11.07 -7.50 -24.13
CA ASP A 67 -10.83 -7.18 -25.54
C ASP A 67 -9.40 -6.70 -25.81
N TYR A 68 -8.70 -6.27 -24.76
CA TYR A 68 -7.31 -5.87 -24.90
C TYR A 68 -6.40 -7.08 -25.10
N ARG A 69 -5.41 -6.87 -25.98
CA ARG A 69 -4.40 -7.88 -26.30
C ARG A 69 -3.69 -8.39 -25.04
N ILE A 70 -3.47 -9.72 -24.95
CA ILE A 70 -2.61 -10.34 -23.97
C ILE A 70 -1.16 -10.00 -24.34
N LEU A 71 -0.42 -9.44 -23.39
CA LEU A 71 1.00 -9.12 -23.54
C LEU A 71 1.88 -10.30 -23.16
N TRP A 72 1.59 -10.91 -22.00
CA TRP A 72 2.27 -12.09 -21.48
C TRP A 72 1.38 -12.83 -20.47
N GLU A 73 1.87 -13.95 -19.99
CA GLU A 73 1.23 -14.74 -18.95
C GLU A 73 2.22 -15.00 -17.81
N TYR A 74 1.82 -14.66 -16.59
CA TYR A 74 2.57 -15.04 -15.40
C TYR A 74 2.31 -16.48 -15.04
N ARG A 75 3.41 -17.20 -14.67
CA ARG A 75 3.37 -18.63 -14.32
C ARG A 75 3.84 -18.91 -12.89
N ALA A 76 3.65 -17.97 -11.99
CA ALA A 76 4.06 -18.09 -10.59
C ALA A 76 2.94 -17.64 -9.65
N ALA A 77 2.33 -18.59 -8.95
CA ALA A 77 1.40 -18.29 -7.86
C ALA A 77 2.16 -17.61 -6.71
N GLY A 78 1.52 -16.61 -6.09
CA GLY A 78 2.16 -15.83 -5.01
C GLY A 78 3.12 -14.74 -5.48
N LEU A 79 3.39 -14.64 -6.80
CA LEU A 79 4.27 -13.60 -7.34
C LEU A 79 3.78 -12.22 -6.89
N PRO A 80 4.62 -11.43 -6.21
CA PRO A 80 4.26 -10.07 -5.85
C PRO A 80 4.19 -9.19 -7.09
N VAL A 81 3.19 -8.32 -7.13
CA VAL A 81 3.07 -7.25 -8.12
C VAL A 81 2.58 -6.00 -7.41
N GLN A 82 3.02 -4.83 -7.86
CA GLN A 82 2.60 -3.57 -7.26
C GLN A 82 1.46 -2.96 -8.07
N VAL A 83 0.30 -2.75 -7.45
CA VAL A 83 -0.82 -2.01 -8.06
C VAL A 83 -0.44 -0.53 -8.09
N ILE A 84 -0.36 0.04 -9.29
CA ILE A 84 0.00 1.44 -9.53
C ILE A 84 -1.17 2.30 -10.03
N ALA A 85 -2.24 1.68 -10.51
CA ALA A 85 -3.53 2.31 -10.80
C ALA A 85 -4.61 1.22 -10.84
N GLU A 86 -5.88 1.62 -10.81
CA GLU A 86 -6.97 0.64 -10.86
C GLU A 86 -8.26 1.19 -11.47
N THR A 87 -9.07 0.28 -11.98
CA THR A 87 -10.51 0.47 -12.19
C THR A 87 -11.28 -0.44 -11.23
N ARG A 88 -12.60 -0.44 -11.28
CA ARG A 88 -13.42 -1.33 -10.45
C ARG A 88 -13.00 -2.80 -10.62
N GLU A 89 -12.77 -3.26 -11.86
CA GLU A 89 -12.52 -4.67 -12.20
C GLU A 89 -11.07 -5.00 -12.53
N TRP A 90 -10.22 -4.02 -12.77
CA TRP A 90 -8.87 -4.22 -13.25
C TRP A 90 -7.83 -3.51 -12.39
N ARG A 91 -6.62 -4.07 -12.38
CA ARG A 91 -5.45 -3.51 -11.69
C ARG A 91 -4.34 -3.28 -12.71
N LYS A 92 -3.86 -2.05 -12.81
CA LYS A 92 -2.61 -1.74 -13.51
C LYS A 92 -1.48 -2.09 -12.56
N ILE A 93 -0.60 -2.97 -12.97
CA ILE A 93 0.44 -3.50 -12.10
C ILE A 93 1.82 -3.24 -12.67
N CYS A 94 2.78 -3.17 -11.76
CA CYS A 94 4.21 -3.22 -11.99
C CYS A 94 4.72 -4.59 -11.51
N ASP A 95 5.45 -5.30 -12.35
CA ASP A 95 5.99 -6.63 -12.05
C ASP A 95 7.49 -6.59 -11.67
N PRO A 96 8.11 -7.72 -11.29
CA PRO A 96 9.53 -7.77 -10.90
C PRO A 96 10.52 -7.33 -11.98
N GLU A 97 10.13 -7.37 -13.24
CA GLU A 97 10.96 -6.91 -14.37
C GLU A 97 10.64 -5.47 -14.77
N HIS A 98 9.89 -4.77 -13.90
CA HIS A 98 9.39 -3.41 -14.14
C HIS A 98 8.49 -3.30 -15.37
N GLY A 99 7.90 -4.41 -15.80
CA GLY A 99 6.85 -4.44 -16.83
C GLY A 99 5.55 -3.88 -16.28
N VAL A 100 4.81 -3.14 -17.12
CA VAL A 100 3.50 -2.58 -16.77
C VAL A 100 2.42 -3.26 -17.59
N ALA A 101 1.38 -3.75 -16.93
CA ALA A 101 0.25 -4.40 -17.58
C ALA A 101 -1.03 -4.30 -16.74
N TRP A 102 -2.14 -4.74 -17.32
CA TRP A 102 -3.42 -4.85 -16.65
C TRP A 102 -3.76 -6.32 -16.35
N ILE A 103 -4.15 -6.59 -15.12
CA ILE A 103 -4.68 -7.89 -14.69
C ILE A 103 -6.10 -7.72 -14.13
N LYS A 104 -6.92 -8.77 -14.23
CA LYS A 104 -8.25 -8.75 -13.63
C LYS A 104 -8.12 -8.74 -12.10
N ARG A 105 -8.96 -7.96 -11.40
CA ARG A 105 -8.97 -7.89 -9.93
C ARG A 105 -9.09 -9.27 -9.27
N SER A 106 -9.90 -10.15 -9.83
CA SER A 106 -10.19 -11.48 -9.26
C SER A 106 -8.96 -12.40 -9.16
N VAL A 107 -7.92 -12.16 -9.98
CA VAL A 107 -6.68 -12.96 -9.95
C VAL A 107 -5.62 -12.41 -9.00
N ALA A 108 -5.89 -11.29 -8.34
CA ALA A 108 -5.03 -10.70 -7.33
C ALA A 108 -5.52 -11.01 -5.90
N SER A 109 -4.61 -11.11 -4.97
CA SER A 109 -4.83 -11.36 -3.54
C SER A 109 -4.12 -10.29 -2.72
N GLY A 110 -4.74 -9.83 -1.63
CA GLY A 110 -4.09 -8.95 -0.65
C GLY A 110 -2.98 -9.61 0.18
N ARG A 111 -2.77 -10.92 0.02
CA ARG A 111 -1.62 -11.59 0.64
C ARG A 111 -0.34 -11.06 0.03
N ARG A 112 0.66 -10.82 0.85
CA ARG A 112 1.95 -10.34 0.39
C ARG A 112 2.87 -11.51 0.04
N GLY A 113 3.67 -11.32 -1.00
CA GLY A 113 4.74 -12.22 -1.39
C GLY A 113 6.06 -11.46 -1.50
N ALA A 114 7.16 -12.19 -1.55
CA ALA A 114 8.47 -11.69 -1.92
C ALA A 114 9.04 -12.56 -3.03
N PHE A 115 9.72 -11.95 -3.99
CA PHE A 115 10.33 -12.63 -5.13
C PHE A 115 11.82 -12.29 -5.19
N ASN A 116 12.67 -13.31 -5.22
CA ASN A 116 14.08 -13.14 -5.47
C ASN A 116 14.33 -13.07 -6.99
N GLY A 117 14.39 -11.86 -7.53
CA GLY A 117 14.64 -11.61 -8.94
C GLY A 117 16.12 -11.65 -9.33
N SER A 118 17.05 -11.76 -8.35
CA SER A 118 18.48 -11.83 -8.60
C SER A 118 18.92 -13.26 -9.00
N ASP A 119 20.14 -13.39 -9.48
CA ASP A 119 20.78 -14.68 -9.78
C ASP A 119 21.53 -15.27 -8.56
N ALA A 120 21.51 -14.54 -7.43
CA ALA A 120 22.12 -14.96 -6.17
C ALA A 120 21.07 -15.37 -5.13
N GLU A 121 21.48 -16.22 -4.19
CA GLU A 121 20.66 -16.55 -3.03
C GLU A 121 20.63 -15.38 -2.04
N VAL A 122 19.50 -15.17 -1.40
CA VAL A 122 19.33 -14.20 -0.29
C VAL A 122 19.26 -14.93 1.03
N ALA A 123 20.11 -14.55 1.98
CA ALA A 123 20.14 -15.14 3.32
C ALA A 123 18.84 -14.80 4.10
N VAL A 124 18.25 -15.80 4.73
CA VAL A 124 17.10 -15.67 5.63
C VAL A 124 17.61 -15.91 7.05
N HIS A 125 17.64 -14.85 7.84
CA HIS A 125 18.22 -14.82 9.17
C HIS A 125 17.22 -15.22 10.28
N ALA A 126 17.74 -15.67 11.42
CA ALA A 126 16.94 -16.04 12.58
C ALA A 126 16.29 -14.81 13.27
N ALA A 127 16.96 -13.67 13.23
CA ALA A 127 16.53 -12.40 13.82
C ALA A 127 16.78 -11.25 12.84
N ARG A 128 16.30 -10.05 13.18
CA ARG A 128 16.42 -8.81 12.39
C ARG A 128 17.82 -8.19 12.49
N ASN A 129 18.84 -8.97 12.23
CA ASN A 129 20.22 -8.51 12.11
C ASN A 129 21.05 -9.48 11.26
N ALA A 130 22.05 -8.96 10.56
CA ALA A 130 22.89 -9.73 9.65
C ALA A 130 23.87 -10.70 10.35
N GLN A 131 24.12 -10.53 11.64
CA GLN A 131 24.99 -11.37 12.44
C GLN A 131 24.26 -12.58 13.04
N SER A 132 22.92 -12.58 12.98
CA SER A 132 22.14 -13.72 13.47
C SER A 132 22.29 -14.94 12.54
N PRO A 133 22.13 -16.17 13.09
CA PRO A 133 22.26 -17.39 12.31
C PRO A 133 21.37 -17.39 11.06
N VAL A 134 21.91 -17.85 9.95
CA VAL A 134 21.14 -18.08 8.70
C VAL A 134 20.32 -19.36 8.85
N ARG A 135 19.02 -19.27 8.76
CA ARG A 135 18.06 -20.39 8.84
C ARG A 135 17.80 -21.06 7.50
N ALA A 136 17.87 -20.27 6.43
CA ALA A 136 17.63 -20.74 5.07
C ALA A 136 18.28 -19.78 4.06
N ARG A 137 18.35 -20.23 2.82
CA ARG A 137 18.70 -19.40 1.68
C ARG A 137 17.51 -19.34 0.73
N PHE A 138 17.12 -18.14 0.36
CA PHE A 138 16.04 -17.87 -0.57
C PHE A 138 16.62 -17.93 -2.01
N SER A 139 16.29 -18.99 -2.71
CA SER A 139 16.87 -19.28 -4.02
C SER A 139 16.50 -18.25 -5.08
N PRO A 140 17.35 -18.06 -6.11
CA PRO A 140 17.02 -17.25 -7.28
C PRO A 140 15.70 -17.63 -7.92
N ARG A 141 15.03 -16.66 -8.51
CA ARG A 141 13.77 -16.82 -9.27
C ARG A 141 12.63 -17.53 -8.50
N SER A 142 12.67 -17.51 -7.18
CA SER A 142 11.65 -18.14 -6.34
C SER A 142 10.74 -17.13 -5.64
N VAL A 143 9.61 -17.60 -5.14
CA VAL A 143 8.60 -16.80 -4.43
C VAL A 143 8.37 -17.38 -3.05
N VAL A 144 8.29 -16.51 -2.03
CA VAL A 144 7.92 -16.89 -0.67
C VAL A 144 6.81 -15.99 -0.14
N ALA A 145 6.08 -16.46 0.86
CA ALA A 145 5.11 -15.62 1.57
C ALA A 145 5.85 -14.57 2.40
N LEU A 146 5.34 -13.33 2.38
CA LEU A 146 5.81 -12.21 3.19
C LEU A 146 4.78 -11.93 4.28
N ASP A 147 5.19 -12.03 5.53
CA ASP A 147 4.30 -11.81 6.68
C ASP A 147 4.26 -10.32 7.07
N GLU A 148 5.42 -9.68 7.28
CA GLU A 148 5.54 -8.28 7.69
C GLU A 148 6.90 -7.70 7.34
N CYS A 149 7.00 -6.36 7.29
CA CYS A 149 8.27 -5.63 7.25
C CYS A 149 8.30 -4.65 8.44
N LYS A 150 9.43 -4.61 9.16
CA LYS A 150 9.64 -3.74 10.32
C LYS A 150 11.12 -3.47 10.53
N ASP A 151 11.45 -2.20 10.81
CA ASP A 151 12.81 -1.76 11.14
C ASP A 151 13.84 -2.19 10.07
N GLY A 152 13.52 -2.05 8.78
CA GLY A 152 14.41 -2.41 7.67
C GLY A 152 14.55 -3.92 7.40
N TRP A 153 13.73 -4.76 8.05
CA TRP A 153 13.73 -6.20 7.88
C TRP A 153 12.34 -6.73 7.56
N CYS A 154 12.26 -7.72 6.67
CA CYS A 154 11.02 -8.37 6.30
C CYS A 154 11.00 -9.83 6.74
N ARG A 155 9.91 -10.27 7.38
CA ARG A 155 9.71 -11.65 7.78
C ARG A 155 9.05 -12.43 6.65
N VAL A 156 9.77 -13.44 6.18
CA VAL A 156 9.31 -14.35 5.13
C VAL A 156 9.04 -15.74 5.68
N ARG A 157 8.20 -16.48 4.95
CA ARG A 157 7.80 -17.84 5.31
C ARG A 157 7.72 -18.71 4.06
N ALA A 158 8.44 -19.83 4.11
CA ALA A 158 8.34 -20.90 3.12
C ALA A 158 8.15 -22.24 3.86
N GLN A 159 7.07 -22.92 3.59
CA GLN A 159 6.71 -24.15 4.30
C GLN A 159 6.75 -23.98 5.83
N LYS A 160 7.63 -24.70 6.53
CA LYS A 160 7.82 -24.64 7.99
C LYS A 160 8.91 -23.65 8.43
N ILE A 161 9.65 -23.07 7.48
CA ILE A 161 10.77 -22.15 7.77
C ILE A 161 10.23 -20.71 7.79
N LYS A 162 10.59 -19.98 8.86
CA LYS A 162 10.36 -18.55 9.01
C LYS A 162 11.66 -17.86 9.36
N GLY A 163 11.87 -16.67 8.83
CA GLY A 163 13.04 -15.87 9.17
C GLY A 163 12.96 -14.49 8.54
N TRP A 164 14.04 -13.76 8.67
CA TRP A 164 14.12 -12.35 8.31
C TRP A 164 15.14 -12.12 7.20
N LEU A 165 14.83 -11.24 6.28
CA LEU A 165 15.73 -10.74 5.25
C LEU A 165 15.69 -9.21 5.23
N PRO A 166 16.74 -8.53 4.74
CA PRO A 166 16.75 -7.07 4.64
C PRO A 166 15.63 -6.58 3.72
N GLU A 167 14.94 -5.52 4.12
CA GLU A 167 13.98 -4.83 3.27
C GLU A 167 14.69 -4.30 2.01
N GLY A 168 14.03 -4.42 0.87
CA GLY A 168 14.60 -4.02 -0.42
C GLY A 168 15.52 -5.05 -1.08
N SER A 169 15.97 -6.10 -0.36
CA SER A 169 16.81 -7.15 -0.94
C SER A 169 16.07 -8.05 -1.94
N VAL A 170 14.75 -8.05 -1.93
CA VAL A 170 13.89 -8.83 -2.83
C VAL A 170 12.69 -8.00 -3.25
N PHE A 171 12.13 -8.29 -4.42
CA PHE A 171 10.95 -7.59 -4.92
C PHE A 171 9.70 -7.96 -4.09
N GLY A 172 8.85 -6.96 -3.80
CA GLY A 172 7.66 -7.11 -2.96
C GLY A 172 7.83 -6.52 -1.55
N THR A 173 9.02 -6.04 -1.21
CA THR A 173 9.34 -5.47 0.11
C THR A 173 9.49 -3.95 0.09
N GLN A 174 9.68 -3.34 -1.09
CA GLN A 174 9.90 -1.89 -1.25
C GLN A 174 8.71 -1.06 -0.80
N ALA A 175 8.95 0.04 -0.11
CA ALA A 175 7.92 1.01 0.28
C ALA A 175 7.48 1.91 -0.88
N MET A 176 8.38 2.20 -1.83
CA MET A 176 8.15 3.14 -2.93
C MET A 176 7.56 2.47 -4.17
N ALA A 177 6.97 3.31 -5.06
CA ALA A 177 6.53 2.87 -6.37
C ALA A 177 7.70 2.33 -7.20
N GLN A 178 7.51 1.15 -7.79
CA GLN A 178 8.54 0.46 -8.59
C GLN A 178 8.42 0.79 -10.09
N CYS A 179 7.27 1.28 -10.54
CA CYS A 179 7.05 1.76 -11.90
C CYS A 179 6.32 3.11 -11.88
N ASP A 180 6.53 3.92 -12.91
CA ASP A 180 5.69 5.09 -13.16
C ASP A 180 4.29 4.64 -13.60
N ALA A 181 3.27 5.09 -12.87
CA ALA A 181 1.87 4.77 -13.16
C ALA A 181 1.37 5.33 -14.51
N ARG A 182 2.06 6.34 -15.05
CA ARG A 182 1.75 6.92 -16.38
C ARG A 182 2.24 6.07 -17.54
N ARG A 183 3.19 5.17 -17.31
CA ARG A 183 3.72 4.30 -18.37
C ARG A 183 2.62 3.47 -19.00
N GLY A 184 2.68 3.32 -20.32
CA GLY A 184 1.81 2.44 -21.09
C GLY A 184 2.03 0.97 -20.72
N ALA A 185 0.95 0.18 -20.76
CA ALA A 185 1.09 -1.27 -20.60
C ALA A 185 1.82 -1.86 -21.82
N GLY A 186 2.76 -2.77 -21.55
CA GLY A 186 3.66 -3.35 -22.56
C GLY A 186 4.97 -2.59 -22.75
N GLU A 187 5.14 -1.42 -22.14
CA GLU A 187 6.44 -0.76 -22.10
C GLU A 187 7.35 -1.43 -21.08
N ALA A 188 8.46 -1.97 -21.57
CA ALA A 188 9.50 -2.52 -20.70
C ALA A 188 10.15 -1.41 -19.85
N GLY A 189 10.46 -1.72 -18.59
CA GLY A 189 11.28 -0.85 -17.77
C GLY A 189 12.65 -0.65 -18.42
N ARG A 190 13.11 0.59 -18.54
CA ARG A 190 14.54 0.82 -18.77
C ARG A 190 15.24 0.29 -17.52
N ARG A 191 16.10 -0.69 -17.67
CA ARG A 191 17.05 -1.04 -16.63
C ARG A 191 17.88 0.22 -16.41
N ALA A 192 17.86 0.78 -15.19
CA ALA A 192 18.86 1.73 -14.79
C ALA A 192 20.19 0.95 -14.80
N GLY A 193 21.07 1.33 -15.74
CA GLY A 193 22.41 0.82 -15.80
C GLY A 193 23.26 1.36 -14.67
#